data_42dfecf6d051531fd0bee5600bef3782
#
_entry.id   42dfecf6d051531fd0bee5600bef3782
#
_cell.length_a   1.000
_cell.length_b   1.000
_cell.length_c   1.000
_cell.angle_alpha   90.00
_cell.angle_beta   90.00
_cell.angle_gamma   90.00
#
_symmetry.space_group_name_H-M   'P 1'
#
loop_
_entity.id
_entity.type
_entity.pdbx_description
1 polymer ?
#
loop_
_entity_poly.entity_id
_entity_poly.type
_entity_poly.pdbx_seq_one_letter_code
_entity_poly.pdbx_strand_id
1 'polypeptide(L)'
;SDINAALDTAAFGKVRTLTGAAFPEANGTVVRVRADKGTVDYDWTKKQIVFSMLRPEGNLQATKTAPVTSALAYVKDYNIYIRTREGKDLTVTTDGTRELQYGLTVHRNEFGINEGLFWSPKGNLLAFYRMNQSMVTDFPLIDIFHRVAQLAPEKYPMAGMTSHKVTVGIFNPATGQTVYLKAGDPTDRYFTNIAWSPDESTVYMFELPRTQDKAELVAYDAATGERKGVLYTETNERYVEPMTRIVFLPWDASKFVMQSRRDGYNHFYLFDTTGKQLAQLTKGSFEVIDFLGFNEQTKSIVYLANEQSPVRHNLYTVN
;
A
#
# COMPACT_ATOMS: atom_id res chain seq x y z
N SER A 1 27.05 15.80 12.69
CA SER A 1 27.18 14.42 12.21
C SER A 1 27.68 14.41 10.79
N ASP A 2 28.32 13.36 10.38
CA ASP A 2 28.96 13.19 9.05
C ASP A 2 28.01 13.42 7.89
N ILE A 3 26.74 13.03 8.03
CA ILE A 3 25.70 13.24 7.00
C ILE A 3 25.52 14.74 6.72
N ASN A 4 25.37 15.56 7.76
CA ASN A 4 25.18 17.00 7.58
C ASN A 4 26.46 17.71 7.08
N ALA A 5 27.63 17.13 7.29
CA ALA A 5 28.87 17.65 6.75
C ALA A 5 29.02 17.38 5.24
N ALA A 6 28.45 16.28 4.76
CA ALA A 6 28.44 15.89 3.35
C ALA A 6 27.25 16.45 2.57
N LEU A 7 26.20 16.96 3.28
CA LEU A 7 24.95 17.42 2.68
C LEU A 7 25.05 18.91 2.32
N ASP A 8 24.53 19.29 1.14
CA ASP A 8 24.23 20.70 0.85
C ASP A 8 23.06 21.17 1.75
N THR A 9 23.42 21.65 2.93
CA THR A 9 22.43 22.09 3.94
C THR A 9 21.72 23.39 3.55
N ALA A 10 22.23 24.15 2.61
CA ALA A 10 21.53 25.33 2.08
C ALA A 10 20.29 24.91 1.28
N ALA A 11 20.42 23.90 0.43
CA ALA A 11 19.36 23.37 -0.40
C ALA A 11 18.40 22.45 0.41
N PHE A 12 18.94 21.50 1.18
CA PHE A 12 18.16 20.42 1.80
C PHE A 12 17.79 20.67 3.27
N GLY A 13 18.37 21.69 3.91
CA GLY A 13 18.29 21.82 5.38
C GLY A 13 19.14 20.75 6.05
N LYS A 14 18.82 20.37 7.27
CA LYS A 14 19.59 19.43 8.08
C LYS A 14 18.86 18.12 8.28
N VAL A 15 19.60 17.02 8.41
CA VAL A 15 19.11 15.76 8.99
C VAL A 15 19.14 15.94 10.52
N ARG A 16 17.96 15.95 11.16
CA ARG A 16 17.81 16.20 12.59
C ARG A 16 17.76 14.90 13.40
N THR A 17 17.14 13.88 12.84
CA THR A 17 16.98 12.56 13.47
C THR A 17 17.19 11.47 12.44
N LEU A 18 17.52 10.25 12.90
CA LEU A 18 17.56 9.05 12.07
C LEU A 18 16.28 8.21 12.20
N THR A 19 15.22 8.74 12.79
CA THR A 19 13.94 8.04 12.91
C THR A 19 13.36 7.78 11.52
N GLY A 20 13.01 6.54 11.24
CA GLY A 20 12.51 6.11 9.92
C GLY A 20 13.61 6.01 8.85
N ALA A 21 14.87 5.86 9.24
CA ALA A 21 15.93 5.51 8.31
C ALA A 21 15.65 4.16 7.63
N ALA A 22 16.00 4.06 6.35
CA ALA A 22 15.87 2.84 5.55
C ALA A 22 17.19 2.51 4.86
N PHE A 23 17.36 1.25 4.47
CA PHE A 23 18.51 0.79 3.72
C PHE A 23 18.05 0.42 2.30
N PRO A 24 18.23 1.32 1.31
CA PRO A 24 17.75 1.09 -0.05
C PRO A 24 18.55 0.01 -0.81
N GLU A 25 19.74 -0.33 -0.33
CA GLU A 25 20.60 -1.35 -0.91
C GLU A 25 20.77 -2.55 0.04
N ALA A 26 20.73 -3.77 -0.52
CA ALA A 26 20.82 -5.01 0.26
C ALA A 26 22.14 -5.17 1.04
N ASN A 27 23.23 -4.50 0.57
CA ASN A 27 24.54 -4.53 1.24
C ASN A 27 24.59 -3.69 2.53
N GLY A 28 23.54 -2.87 2.79
CA GLY A 28 23.43 -2.04 3.99
C GLY A 28 24.44 -0.90 4.10
N THR A 29 25.21 -0.58 3.03
CA THR A 29 26.21 0.49 3.07
C THR A 29 25.63 1.88 2.84
N VAL A 30 24.43 1.96 2.28
CA VAL A 30 23.70 3.22 2.04
C VAL A 30 22.53 3.32 3.00
N VAL A 31 22.43 4.44 3.69
CA VAL A 31 21.29 4.77 4.56
C VAL A 31 20.48 5.90 3.96
N ARG A 32 19.19 5.69 3.76
CA ARG A 32 18.22 6.70 3.36
C ARG A 32 17.66 7.41 4.59
N VAL A 33 17.77 8.71 4.63
CA VAL A 33 17.30 9.54 5.74
C VAL A 33 16.51 10.74 5.23
N ARG A 34 15.70 11.32 6.13
CA ARG A 34 14.92 12.53 5.84
C ARG A 34 15.70 13.76 6.32
N ALA A 35 15.92 14.71 5.41
CA ALA A 35 16.34 16.06 5.72
C ALA A 35 15.12 17.01 5.84
N ASP A 36 15.31 18.25 6.31
CA ASP A 36 14.21 19.21 6.48
C ASP A 36 13.38 19.41 5.20
N LYS A 37 14.04 19.46 4.02
CA LYS A 37 13.40 19.77 2.74
C LYS A 37 13.40 18.59 1.73
N GLY A 38 13.88 17.42 2.13
CA GLY A 38 13.96 16.30 1.18
C GLY A 38 14.43 14.98 1.78
N THR A 39 14.82 14.08 0.89
CA THR A 39 15.37 12.76 1.22
C THR A 39 16.79 12.68 0.69
N VAL A 40 17.68 12.06 1.43
CA VAL A 40 19.07 11.86 1.05
C VAL A 40 19.51 10.43 1.33
N ASP A 41 20.31 9.86 0.45
CA ASP A 41 20.97 8.59 0.63
C ASP A 41 22.46 8.85 0.88
N TYR A 42 22.92 8.39 2.04
CA TYR A 42 24.30 8.57 2.47
C TYR A 42 25.02 7.23 2.52
N ASP A 43 26.11 7.12 1.75
CA ASP A 43 27.03 5.99 1.83
C ASP A 43 27.99 6.23 2.99
N TRP A 44 27.80 5.48 4.08
CA TRP A 44 28.58 5.67 5.30
C TRP A 44 30.01 5.11 5.18
N THR A 45 30.28 4.23 4.20
CA THR A 45 31.62 3.70 3.93
C THR A 45 32.47 4.70 3.15
N LYS A 46 31.86 5.39 2.19
CA LYS A 46 32.50 6.43 1.38
C LYS A 46 32.36 7.83 1.96
N LYS A 47 31.54 7.99 3.01
CA LYS A 47 31.22 9.26 3.68
C LYS A 47 30.70 10.34 2.72
N GLN A 48 29.84 9.95 1.79
CA GLN A 48 29.30 10.85 0.76
C GLN A 48 27.79 10.66 0.53
N ILE A 49 27.12 11.74 0.07
CA ILE A 49 25.76 11.68 -0.44
C ILE A 49 25.81 11.05 -1.85
N VAL A 50 25.09 9.94 -2.02
CA VAL A 50 24.99 9.20 -3.30
C VAL A 50 23.69 9.49 -4.05
N PHE A 51 22.70 10.01 -3.34
CA PHE A 51 21.44 10.46 -3.91
C PHE A 51 20.79 11.52 -3.00
N SER A 52 20.13 12.49 -3.63
CA SER A 52 19.30 13.46 -2.91
C SER A 52 18.14 13.90 -3.78
N MET A 53 16.98 14.13 -3.14
CA MET A 53 15.78 14.61 -3.80
C MET A 53 15.03 15.58 -2.91
N LEU A 54 14.77 16.79 -3.41
CA LEU A 54 13.92 17.76 -2.72
C LEU A 54 12.46 17.28 -2.70
N ARG A 55 11.81 17.48 -1.57
CA ARG A 55 10.37 17.20 -1.44
C ARG A 55 9.58 18.16 -2.34
N PRO A 56 8.53 17.72 -3.03
CA PRO A 56 7.61 18.62 -3.72
C PRO A 56 7.00 19.63 -2.74
N GLU A 57 6.81 20.86 -3.21
CA GLU A 57 6.25 21.94 -2.40
C GLU A 57 4.73 21.83 -2.24
N GLY A 58 4.23 22.37 -1.14
CA GLY A 58 2.81 22.47 -0.81
C GLY A 58 2.33 21.38 0.15
N ASN A 59 1.04 21.32 0.35
CA ASN A 59 0.40 20.31 1.19
C ASN A 59 0.25 19.00 0.41
N LEU A 60 1.06 18.01 0.72
CA LEU A 60 1.00 16.68 0.12
C LEU A 60 0.07 15.79 0.94
N GLN A 61 -0.99 15.31 0.32
CA GLN A 61 -2.02 14.46 0.94
C GLN A 61 -1.54 13.01 1.14
N ALA A 62 -0.69 12.51 0.23
CA ALA A 62 -0.04 11.21 0.34
C ALA A 62 1.31 11.22 -0.38
N THR A 63 2.23 10.33 0.03
CA THR A 63 3.52 10.13 -0.64
C THR A 63 3.94 8.67 -0.57
N LYS A 64 4.55 8.15 -1.65
CA LYS A 64 5.11 6.79 -1.69
C LYS A 64 6.39 6.77 -2.55
N THR A 65 7.49 6.34 -1.98
CA THR A 65 8.76 6.17 -2.71
C THR A 65 8.82 4.81 -3.38
N ALA A 66 9.23 4.78 -4.64
CA ALA A 66 9.45 3.53 -5.38
C ALA A 66 10.64 2.76 -4.81
N PRO A 67 10.55 1.43 -4.69
CA PRO A 67 11.58 0.62 -4.02
C PRO A 67 12.97 0.72 -4.64
N VAL A 68 13.07 0.63 -5.98
CA VAL A 68 14.36 0.57 -6.70
C VAL A 68 14.68 1.89 -7.37
N THR A 69 13.74 2.46 -8.10
CA THR A 69 13.97 3.69 -8.89
C THR A 69 14.11 4.94 -8.04
N SER A 70 13.70 4.89 -6.77
CA SER A 70 13.66 6.04 -5.84
C SER A 70 12.75 7.19 -6.31
N ALA A 71 11.93 6.99 -7.33
CA ALA A 71 10.91 7.95 -7.73
C ALA A 71 9.88 8.15 -6.60
N LEU A 72 9.40 9.37 -6.44
CA LEU A 72 8.41 9.72 -5.42
C LEU A 72 7.05 9.96 -6.06
N ALA A 73 6.10 9.04 -5.86
CA ALA A 73 4.70 9.33 -6.14
C ALA A 73 4.12 10.18 -5.00
N TYR A 74 3.34 11.20 -5.33
CA TYR A 74 2.69 12.05 -4.34
C TYR A 74 1.33 12.52 -4.83
N VAL A 75 0.44 12.81 -3.86
CA VAL A 75 -0.88 13.38 -4.10
C VAL A 75 -0.90 14.83 -3.64
N LYS A 76 -1.31 15.72 -4.52
CA LYS A 76 -1.54 17.13 -4.26
C LYS A 76 -2.85 17.55 -4.97
N ASP A 77 -3.72 18.24 -4.23
CA ASP A 77 -5.03 18.69 -4.73
C ASP A 77 -5.81 17.54 -5.40
N TYR A 78 -5.82 16.37 -4.72
CA TYR A 78 -6.48 15.11 -5.13
C TYR A 78 -5.95 14.49 -6.43
N ASN A 79 -4.86 15.00 -6.99
CA ASN A 79 -4.19 14.48 -8.18
C ASN A 79 -2.85 13.82 -7.87
N ILE A 80 -2.49 12.81 -8.66
CA ILE A 80 -1.23 12.10 -8.54
C ILE A 80 -0.17 12.73 -9.45
N TYR A 81 1.02 12.88 -8.88
CA TYR A 81 2.25 13.27 -9.56
C TYR A 81 3.37 12.30 -9.20
N ILE A 82 4.39 12.22 -10.05
CA ILE A 82 5.59 11.45 -9.78
C ILE A 82 6.80 12.37 -9.97
N ARG A 83 7.62 12.52 -8.92
CA ARG A 83 8.95 13.11 -9.04
C ARG A 83 9.94 12.01 -9.38
N THR A 84 10.55 12.07 -10.54
CA THR A 84 11.57 11.09 -10.96
C THR A 84 12.86 11.25 -10.13
N ARG A 85 13.75 10.26 -10.23
CA ARG A 85 15.05 10.30 -9.56
C ARG A 85 15.88 11.56 -9.94
N GLU A 86 15.70 12.04 -11.17
CA GLU A 86 16.36 13.23 -11.74
C GLU A 86 15.70 14.55 -11.29
N GLY A 87 14.61 14.48 -10.48
CA GLY A 87 13.92 15.66 -9.97
C GLY A 87 12.86 16.24 -10.91
N LYS A 88 12.52 15.55 -12.02
CA LYS A 88 11.45 15.95 -12.94
C LYS A 88 10.09 15.48 -12.43
N ASP A 89 9.10 16.36 -12.47
CA ASP A 89 7.72 15.98 -12.14
C ASP A 89 6.95 15.51 -13.38
N LEU A 90 6.30 14.36 -13.26
CA LEU A 90 5.35 13.81 -14.21
C LEU A 90 3.93 13.97 -13.63
N THR A 91 2.99 14.44 -14.45
CA THR A 91 1.57 14.49 -14.08
C THR A 91 0.91 13.17 -14.46
N VAL A 92 0.26 12.53 -13.49
CA VAL A 92 -0.46 11.26 -13.70
C VAL A 92 -1.96 11.52 -13.91
N THR A 93 -2.55 12.42 -13.09
CA THR A 93 -3.97 12.79 -13.18
C THR A 93 -4.14 14.30 -13.09
N THR A 94 -5.26 14.85 -13.62
CA THR A 94 -5.49 16.31 -13.71
C THR A 94 -6.90 16.73 -13.33
N ASP A 95 -7.81 15.80 -13.13
CA ASP A 95 -9.24 16.02 -12.90
C ASP A 95 -9.68 15.74 -11.45
N GLY A 96 -8.68 15.61 -10.54
CA GLY A 96 -8.91 15.37 -9.12
C GLY A 96 -9.65 16.53 -8.46
N THR A 97 -10.65 16.20 -7.65
CA THR A 97 -11.45 17.11 -6.84
C THR A 97 -11.76 16.48 -5.49
N ARG A 98 -12.46 17.22 -4.59
CA ARG A 98 -12.98 16.61 -3.35
C ARG A 98 -13.86 15.37 -3.60
N GLU A 99 -14.63 15.38 -4.68
CA GLU A 99 -15.55 14.29 -5.07
C GLU A 99 -14.88 13.21 -5.88
N LEU A 100 -13.78 13.52 -6.58
CA LEU A 100 -13.01 12.57 -7.39
C LEU A 100 -11.57 12.58 -6.93
N GLN A 101 -11.19 11.58 -6.17
CA GLN A 101 -9.88 11.49 -5.52
C GLN A 101 -9.02 10.41 -6.13
N TYR A 102 -7.71 10.67 -6.23
CA TYR A 102 -6.71 9.75 -6.73
C TYR A 102 -5.61 9.52 -5.71
N GLY A 103 -5.15 8.26 -5.57
CA GLY A 103 -3.99 7.89 -4.78
C GLY A 103 -4.15 8.05 -3.27
N LEU A 104 -5.37 8.28 -2.78
CA LEU A 104 -5.71 8.35 -1.36
C LEU A 104 -6.32 7.04 -0.88
N THR A 105 -6.46 6.89 0.44
CA THR A 105 -7.17 5.75 1.04
C THR A 105 -8.64 5.77 0.63
N VAL A 106 -9.21 4.58 0.50
CA VAL A 106 -10.60 4.39 0.09
C VAL A 106 -11.37 3.58 1.13
N HIS A 107 -12.66 3.37 0.91
CA HIS A 107 -13.51 2.50 1.75
C HIS A 107 -13.45 2.83 3.25
N ARG A 108 -13.23 4.12 3.60
CA ARG A 108 -13.11 4.56 5.00
C ARG A 108 -12.05 3.82 5.80
N ASN A 109 -10.97 3.40 5.12
CA ASN A 109 -9.86 2.63 5.70
C ASN A 109 -10.24 1.21 6.18
N GLU A 110 -11.38 0.69 5.76
CA GLU A 110 -11.74 -0.71 5.99
C GLU A 110 -10.69 -1.67 5.41
N PHE A 111 -10.69 -2.92 5.86
CA PHE A 111 -9.80 -3.98 5.35
C PHE A 111 -8.31 -3.67 5.45
N GLY A 112 -7.90 -2.88 6.45
CA GLY A 112 -6.49 -2.51 6.64
C GLY A 112 -5.95 -1.51 5.59
N ILE A 113 -6.82 -0.85 4.82
CA ILE A 113 -6.41 0.14 3.83
C ILE A 113 -5.83 1.36 4.54
N ASN A 114 -4.54 1.61 4.37
CA ASN A 114 -3.81 2.76 4.94
C ASN A 114 -3.04 3.56 3.88
N GLU A 115 -3.09 3.15 2.62
CA GLU A 115 -2.43 3.80 1.49
C GLU A 115 -3.28 3.72 0.23
N GLY A 116 -3.00 4.57 -0.76
CA GLY A 116 -3.69 4.57 -2.06
C GLY A 116 -2.73 4.55 -3.25
N LEU A 117 -1.41 4.46 -2.99
CA LEU A 117 -0.33 4.41 -3.98
C LEU A 117 0.48 3.14 -3.78
N PHE A 118 0.63 2.32 -4.81
CA PHE A 118 1.25 0.99 -4.74
C PHE A 118 2.27 0.81 -5.86
N TRP A 119 3.53 1.12 -5.60
CA TRP A 119 4.60 0.85 -6.56
C TRP A 119 4.80 -0.65 -6.76
N SER A 120 5.04 -1.03 -7.99
CA SER A 120 5.50 -2.38 -8.33
C SER A 120 6.89 -2.67 -7.74
N PRO A 121 7.30 -3.93 -7.53
CA PRO A 121 8.52 -4.28 -6.81
C PRO A 121 9.82 -3.67 -7.37
N LYS A 122 9.91 -3.48 -8.68
CA LYS A 122 11.06 -2.82 -9.34
C LYS A 122 10.87 -1.31 -9.49
N GLY A 123 9.68 -0.78 -9.17
CA GLY A 123 9.33 0.64 -9.27
C GLY A 123 9.06 1.13 -10.69
N ASN A 124 8.74 0.22 -11.63
CA ASN A 124 8.46 0.57 -13.02
C ASN A 124 7.00 0.99 -13.25
N LEU A 125 6.08 0.52 -12.40
CA LEU A 125 4.64 0.76 -12.52
C LEU A 125 4.08 1.26 -11.19
N LEU A 126 3.06 2.12 -11.25
CA LEU A 126 2.36 2.62 -10.07
C LEU A 126 0.88 2.24 -10.16
N ALA A 127 0.41 1.33 -9.30
CA ALA A 127 -1.01 1.12 -9.09
C ALA A 127 -1.55 2.17 -8.10
N PHE A 128 -2.81 2.60 -8.28
CA PHE A 128 -3.42 3.61 -7.43
C PHE A 128 -4.94 3.44 -7.38
N TYR A 129 -5.53 3.88 -6.28
CA TYR A 129 -6.97 4.02 -6.17
C TYR A 129 -7.46 5.29 -6.85
N ARG A 130 -8.60 5.18 -7.54
CA ARG A 130 -9.44 6.27 -8.00
C ARG A 130 -10.81 6.12 -7.33
N MET A 131 -11.22 7.10 -6.54
CA MET A 131 -12.48 7.08 -5.80
C MET A 131 -13.39 8.21 -6.29
N ASN A 132 -14.57 7.85 -6.80
CA ASN A 132 -15.66 8.79 -7.05
C ASN A 132 -16.65 8.72 -5.89
N GLN A 133 -16.82 9.81 -5.18
CA GLN A 133 -17.76 9.96 -4.07
C GLN A 133 -18.78 11.09 -4.28
N SER A 134 -18.99 11.54 -5.53
CA SER A 134 -19.93 12.60 -5.87
C SER A 134 -21.37 12.29 -5.46
N MET A 135 -21.72 10.99 -5.48
CA MET A 135 -23.04 10.49 -5.08
C MET A 135 -23.20 10.26 -3.57
N VAL A 136 -22.12 10.37 -2.80
CA VAL A 136 -22.15 10.09 -1.35
C VAL A 136 -22.67 11.32 -0.60
N THR A 137 -23.55 11.09 0.37
CA THR A 137 -24.12 12.14 1.22
C THR A 137 -23.05 12.82 2.07
N ASP A 138 -23.15 14.12 2.23
CA ASP A 138 -22.34 14.89 3.17
C ASP A 138 -22.86 14.68 4.60
N PHE A 139 -22.03 14.14 5.48
CA PHE A 139 -22.31 14.03 6.91
C PHE A 139 -21.88 15.35 7.59
N PRO A 140 -22.75 15.99 8.39
CA PRO A 140 -22.50 17.32 8.94
C PRO A 140 -21.58 17.27 10.17
N LEU A 141 -20.27 17.18 9.95
CA LEU A 141 -19.29 17.37 11.03
C LEU A 141 -19.16 18.85 11.38
N ILE A 142 -18.85 19.12 12.65
CA ILE A 142 -18.65 20.47 13.17
C ILE A 142 -17.18 20.61 13.58
N ASP A 143 -16.50 21.58 12.98
CA ASP A 143 -15.16 21.99 13.40
C ASP A 143 -15.26 22.96 14.57
N ILE A 144 -14.80 22.52 15.74
CA ILE A 144 -14.80 23.25 17.01
C ILE A 144 -13.50 24.00 17.28
N PHE A 145 -12.49 23.93 16.41
CA PHE A 145 -11.20 24.60 16.58
C PHE A 145 -11.24 26.09 16.21
N HIS A 146 -12.34 26.56 15.69
CA HIS A 146 -12.60 27.99 15.44
C HIS A 146 -13.32 28.62 16.64
N ARG A 147 -13.15 29.95 16.83
CA ARG A 147 -13.84 30.69 17.91
C ARG A 147 -15.37 30.55 17.82
N VAL A 148 -15.91 30.55 16.62
CA VAL A 148 -17.29 30.18 16.31
C VAL A 148 -17.22 28.89 15.53
N ALA A 149 -17.85 27.85 16.03
CA ALA A 149 -17.84 26.55 15.38
C ALA A 149 -18.37 26.64 13.93
N GLN A 150 -17.73 25.91 13.03
CA GLN A 150 -18.04 25.91 11.59
C GLN A 150 -18.50 24.52 11.13
N LEU A 151 -19.40 24.50 10.15
CA LEU A 151 -19.78 23.24 9.50
C LEU A 151 -18.64 22.77 8.59
N ALA A 152 -18.16 21.54 8.83
CA ALA A 152 -17.11 20.89 8.04
C ALA A 152 -17.62 19.53 7.52
N PRO A 153 -18.51 19.51 6.53
CA PRO A 153 -19.16 18.27 6.08
C PRO A 153 -18.14 17.30 5.45
N GLU A 154 -18.30 16.03 5.75
CA GLU A 154 -17.50 14.95 5.20
C GLU A 154 -18.36 13.94 4.44
N LYS A 155 -17.89 13.46 3.30
CA LYS A 155 -18.55 12.38 2.54
C LYS A 155 -18.59 11.10 3.35
N TYR A 156 -19.78 10.64 3.73
CA TYR A 156 -19.97 9.44 4.51
C TYR A 156 -21.21 8.66 4.07
N PRO A 157 -21.05 7.44 3.53
CA PRO A 157 -22.18 6.60 3.14
C PRO A 157 -22.81 5.96 4.38
N MET A 158 -23.83 6.58 4.93
CA MET A 158 -24.57 6.00 6.06
C MET A 158 -25.25 4.68 5.66
N ALA A 159 -25.65 3.87 6.64
CA ALA A 159 -26.30 2.59 6.41
C ALA A 159 -27.51 2.73 5.46
N GLY A 160 -27.57 1.87 4.44
CA GLY A 160 -28.62 1.90 3.41
C GLY A 160 -28.49 3.00 2.35
N MET A 161 -27.51 3.92 2.47
CA MET A 161 -27.30 4.99 1.51
C MET A 161 -26.27 4.60 0.46
N THR A 162 -26.27 5.35 -0.66
CA THR A 162 -25.33 5.15 -1.78
C THR A 162 -23.90 5.35 -1.33
N SER A 163 -23.05 4.37 -1.63
CA SER A 163 -21.61 4.40 -1.34
C SER A 163 -20.81 4.98 -2.52
N HIS A 164 -19.55 5.30 -2.26
CA HIS A 164 -18.58 5.70 -3.27
C HIS A 164 -18.22 4.54 -4.21
N LYS A 165 -17.71 4.88 -5.38
CA LYS A 165 -17.25 3.92 -6.40
C LYS A 165 -15.75 4.01 -6.54
N VAL A 166 -15.07 2.87 -6.37
CA VAL A 166 -13.61 2.77 -6.47
C VAL A 166 -13.21 2.00 -7.72
N THR A 167 -12.16 2.45 -8.38
CA THR A 167 -11.47 1.71 -9.44
C THR A 167 -9.96 1.74 -9.17
N VAL A 168 -9.22 0.80 -9.76
CA VAL A 168 -7.76 0.72 -9.63
C VAL A 168 -7.13 1.02 -10.99
N GLY A 169 -6.28 2.04 -11.05
CA GLY A 169 -5.48 2.38 -12.21
C GLY A 169 -4.04 1.92 -12.05
N ILE A 170 -3.37 1.64 -13.17
CA ILE A 170 -1.93 1.35 -13.26
C ILE A 170 -1.32 2.35 -14.21
N PHE A 171 -0.43 3.19 -13.70
CA PHE A 171 0.33 4.16 -14.50
C PHE A 171 1.72 3.63 -14.83
N ASN A 172 2.13 3.80 -16.09
CA ASN A 172 3.48 3.50 -16.54
C ASN A 172 4.26 4.81 -16.76
N PRO A 173 5.22 5.16 -15.88
CA PRO A 173 6.00 6.39 -16.00
C PRO A 173 6.85 6.49 -17.28
N ALA A 174 7.23 5.36 -17.88
CA ALA A 174 8.02 5.34 -19.11
C ALA A 174 7.20 5.73 -20.35
N THR A 175 5.90 5.38 -20.38
CA THR A 175 5.03 5.66 -21.52
C THR A 175 4.05 6.81 -21.26
N GLY A 176 3.83 7.19 -19.98
CA GLY A 176 2.83 8.18 -19.58
C GLY A 176 1.39 7.67 -19.70
N GLN A 177 1.18 6.37 -19.87
CA GLN A 177 -0.16 5.78 -20.04
C GLN A 177 -0.69 5.18 -18.75
N THR A 178 -2.01 5.28 -18.58
CA THR A 178 -2.77 4.63 -17.50
C THR A 178 -3.69 3.56 -18.07
N VAL A 179 -3.67 2.38 -17.45
CA VAL A 179 -4.62 1.29 -17.69
C VAL A 179 -5.44 1.09 -16.43
N TYR A 180 -6.76 0.94 -16.56
CA TYR A 180 -7.63 0.61 -15.43
C TYR A 180 -7.96 -0.89 -15.40
N LEU A 181 -7.97 -1.48 -14.19
CA LEU A 181 -8.37 -2.87 -14.01
C LEU A 181 -9.85 -3.06 -14.38
N LYS A 182 -10.14 -4.07 -15.20
CA LYS A 182 -11.49 -4.37 -15.69
C LYS A 182 -12.26 -5.24 -14.69
N ALA A 183 -12.47 -4.70 -13.49
CA ALA A 183 -13.16 -5.37 -12.40
C ALA A 183 -14.70 -5.36 -12.51
N GLY A 184 -15.25 -4.70 -13.52
CA GLY A 184 -16.69 -4.52 -13.72
C GLY A 184 -17.27 -3.35 -12.96
N ASP A 185 -18.58 -3.35 -12.69
CA ASP A 185 -19.26 -2.27 -11.98
C ASP A 185 -18.79 -2.19 -10.51
N PRO A 186 -18.24 -1.04 -10.07
CA PRO A 186 -17.77 -0.84 -8.70
C PRO A 186 -18.88 -0.52 -7.68
N THR A 187 -20.15 -0.52 -8.09
CA THR A 187 -21.29 -0.20 -7.23
C THR A 187 -21.42 -1.25 -6.11
N ASP A 188 -21.47 -0.78 -4.85
CA ASP A 188 -21.60 -1.60 -3.65
C ASP A 188 -20.56 -2.73 -3.57
N ARG A 189 -19.30 -2.40 -3.96
CA ARG A 189 -18.16 -3.31 -3.90
C ARG A 189 -16.96 -2.65 -3.27
N TYR A 190 -16.11 -3.47 -2.68
CA TYR A 190 -14.82 -3.09 -2.11
C TYR A 190 -13.69 -3.74 -2.90
N PHE A 191 -12.64 -2.95 -3.16
CA PHE A 191 -11.38 -3.36 -3.79
C PHE A 191 -10.24 -3.06 -2.84
N THR A 192 -9.58 -4.08 -2.32
CA THR A 192 -8.65 -3.92 -1.21
C THR A 192 -7.41 -4.79 -1.35
N ASN A 193 -6.38 -4.47 -0.55
CA ASN A 193 -5.17 -5.27 -0.39
C ASN A 193 -4.42 -5.53 -1.70
N ILE A 194 -4.14 -4.44 -2.44
CA ILE A 194 -3.40 -4.47 -3.71
C ILE A 194 -2.01 -5.07 -3.49
N ALA A 195 -1.66 -6.08 -4.30
CA ALA A 195 -0.36 -6.72 -4.33
C ALA A 195 0.12 -6.88 -5.78
N TRP A 196 1.44 -6.92 -5.97
CA TRP A 196 2.09 -7.13 -7.25
C TRP A 196 2.77 -8.49 -7.32
N SER A 197 2.77 -9.12 -8.49
CA SER A 197 3.71 -10.22 -8.76
C SER A 197 5.16 -9.69 -8.77
N PRO A 198 6.16 -10.53 -8.41
CA PRO A 198 7.56 -10.12 -8.41
C PRO A 198 8.10 -9.68 -9.79
N ASP A 199 7.50 -10.18 -10.88
CA ASP A 199 7.84 -9.82 -12.26
C ASP A 199 7.11 -8.58 -12.78
N GLU A 200 6.18 -8.00 -11.97
CA GLU A 200 5.35 -6.83 -12.27
C GLU A 200 4.27 -7.05 -13.36
N SER A 201 4.07 -8.29 -13.79
CA SER A 201 3.11 -8.61 -14.85
C SER A 201 1.66 -8.73 -14.38
N THR A 202 1.46 -8.91 -13.07
CA THR A 202 0.14 -9.20 -12.49
C THR A 202 -0.10 -8.37 -11.24
N VAL A 203 -1.31 -7.82 -11.14
CA VAL A 203 -1.84 -7.20 -9.92
C VAL A 203 -2.88 -8.12 -9.30
N TYR A 204 -2.81 -8.29 -8.01
CA TYR A 204 -3.78 -9.03 -7.20
C TYR A 204 -4.52 -8.07 -6.28
N MET A 205 -5.81 -8.30 -6.09
CA MET A 205 -6.58 -7.61 -5.07
C MET A 205 -7.71 -8.49 -4.55
N PHE A 206 -8.17 -8.21 -3.34
CA PHE A 206 -9.43 -8.77 -2.86
C PHE A 206 -10.61 -7.92 -3.34
N GLU A 207 -11.64 -8.62 -3.80
CA GLU A 207 -12.93 -8.06 -4.19
C GLU A 207 -14.00 -8.57 -3.23
N LEU A 208 -14.80 -7.66 -2.68
CA LEU A 208 -15.91 -8.00 -1.80
C LEU A 208 -17.18 -7.25 -2.21
N PRO A 209 -18.36 -7.86 -2.10
CA PRO A 209 -19.62 -7.13 -2.12
C PRO A 209 -19.77 -6.31 -0.82
N ARG A 210 -20.64 -5.32 -0.83
CA ARG A 210 -20.94 -4.51 0.37
C ARG A 210 -21.56 -5.33 1.52
N THR A 211 -22.13 -6.50 1.24
CA THR A 211 -22.61 -7.46 2.25
C THR A 211 -21.47 -8.10 3.04
N GLN A 212 -20.24 -8.08 2.52
CA GLN A 212 -19.03 -8.62 3.15
C GLN A 212 -19.09 -10.10 3.54
N ASP A 213 -19.99 -10.86 2.99
CA ASP A 213 -20.16 -12.31 3.24
C ASP A 213 -19.24 -13.17 2.37
N LYS A 214 -18.57 -12.55 1.38
CA LYS A 214 -17.68 -13.21 0.42
C LYS A 214 -16.48 -12.31 0.09
N ALA A 215 -15.27 -12.87 0.05
CA ALA A 215 -14.08 -12.25 -0.49
C ALA A 215 -13.46 -13.12 -1.58
N GLU A 216 -13.08 -12.53 -2.70
CA GLU A 216 -12.38 -13.19 -3.80
C GLU A 216 -11.00 -12.56 -4.01
N LEU A 217 -9.93 -13.36 -3.98
CA LEU A 217 -8.62 -12.93 -4.45
C LEU A 217 -8.57 -13.07 -5.97
N VAL A 218 -8.44 -11.94 -6.66
CA VAL A 218 -8.50 -11.86 -8.11
C VAL A 218 -7.19 -11.38 -8.69
N ALA A 219 -6.75 -12.00 -9.79
CA ALA A 219 -5.56 -11.62 -10.55
C ALA A 219 -5.94 -10.82 -11.81
N TYR A 220 -5.16 -9.77 -12.09
CA TYR A 220 -5.30 -8.90 -13.25
C TYR A 220 -3.99 -8.77 -14.01
N ASP A 221 -4.08 -8.73 -15.33
CA ASP A 221 -2.94 -8.40 -16.18
C ASP A 221 -2.57 -6.92 -16.04
N ALA A 222 -1.34 -6.64 -15.68
CA ALA A 222 -0.90 -5.28 -15.39
C ALA A 222 -0.79 -4.39 -16.64
N ALA A 223 -0.59 -4.97 -17.81
CA ALA A 223 -0.44 -4.22 -19.06
C ALA A 223 -1.77 -3.87 -19.71
N THR A 224 -2.79 -4.72 -19.55
CA THR A 224 -4.09 -4.59 -20.24
C THR A 224 -5.26 -4.30 -19.30
N GLY A 225 -5.07 -4.52 -17.99
CA GLY A 225 -6.12 -4.46 -16.98
C GLY A 225 -7.11 -5.62 -17.03
N GLU A 226 -6.90 -6.61 -17.91
CA GLU A 226 -7.81 -7.76 -18.06
C GLU A 226 -7.81 -8.65 -16.81
N ARG A 227 -9.00 -9.12 -16.44
CA ARG A 227 -9.20 -10.07 -15.34
C ARG A 227 -8.71 -11.45 -15.76
N LYS A 228 -7.65 -11.95 -15.11
CA LYS A 228 -7.10 -13.29 -15.37
C LYS A 228 -7.93 -14.39 -14.72
N GLY A 229 -8.49 -14.14 -13.54
CA GLY A 229 -9.34 -15.11 -12.83
C GLY A 229 -9.34 -14.92 -11.33
N VAL A 230 -10.17 -15.72 -10.66
CA VAL A 230 -10.24 -15.85 -9.21
C VAL A 230 -9.29 -16.96 -8.76
N LEU A 231 -8.36 -16.63 -7.85
CA LEU A 231 -7.43 -17.60 -7.28
C LEU A 231 -7.97 -18.26 -6.02
N TYR A 232 -8.74 -17.48 -5.25
CA TYR A 232 -9.24 -17.94 -3.97
C TYR A 232 -10.57 -17.26 -3.66
N THR A 233 -11.47 -18.00 -3.01
CA THR A 233 -12.74 -17.50 -2.50
C THR A 233 -12.89 -17.89 -1.05
N GLU A 234 -13.25 -16.93 -0.21
CA GLU A 234 -13.64 -17.14 1.19
C GLU A 234 -15.07 -16.65 1.40
N THR A 235 -15.86 -17.42 2.10
CA THR A 235 -17.24 -17.08 2.46
C THR A 235 -17.45 -17.33 3.94
N ASN A 236 -18.28 -16.50 4.56
CA ASN A 236 -18.71 -16.68 5.95
C ASN A 236 -20.13 -16.15 6.10
N GLU A 237 -20.96 -16.82 6.89
CA GLU A 237 -22.34 -16.43 7.13
C GLU A 237 -22.48 -15.06 7.84
N ARG A 238 -21.42 -14.60 8.51
CA ARG A 238 -21.39 -13.31 9.19
C ARG A 238 -20.67 -12.26 8.37
N TYR A 239 -19.35 -12.43 8.21
CA TYR A 239 -18.51 -11.53 7.40
C TYR A 239 -17.16 -12.17 7.10
N VAL A 240 -16.54 -11.74 6.00
CA VAL A 240 -15.14 -11.99 5.65
C VAL A 240 -14.40 -10.66 5.62
N GLU A 241 -13.23 -10.61 6.24
CA GLU A 241 -12.47 -9.36 6.43
C GLU A 241 -10.99 -9.57 6.10
N PRO A 242 -10.60 -9.48 4.82
CA PRO A 242 -9.20 -9.59 4.42
C PRO A 242 -8.45 -8.31 4.84
N MET A 243 -7.65 -8.39 5.91
CA MET A 243 -6.95 -7.25 6.50
C MET A 243 -5.56 -7.01 5.92
N THR A 244 -5.02 -7.98 5.16
CA THR A 244 -3.64 -7.94 4.67
C THR A 244 -3.56 -8.38 3.22
N ARG A 245 -2.62 -7.77 2.48
CA ARG A 245 -2.30 -8.22 1.12
C ARG A 245 -1.53 -9.54 1.13
N ILE A 246 -1.58 -10.27 0.03
CA ILE A 246 -0.71 -11.43 -0.19
C ILE A 246 0.75 -10.98 -0.30
N VAL A 247 1.68 -11.82 0.14
CA VAL A 247 3.12 -11.57 0.10
C VAL A 247 3.84 -12.73 -0.57
N PHE A 248 4.54 -12.45 -1.67
CA PHE A 248 5.31 -13.45 -2.40
C PHE A 248 6.55 -13.88 -1.63
N LEU A 249 6.92 -15.15 -1.74
CA LEU A 249 8.16 -15.66 -1.18
C LEU A 249 9.35 -15.08 -1.96
N PRO A 250 10.35 -14.45 -1.32
CA PRO A 250 11.49 -13.87 -2.04
C PRO A 250 12.39 -14.93 -2.71
N TRP A 251 12.31 -16.18 -2.28
CA TRP A 251 13.06 -17.31 -2.86
C TRP A 251 12.24 -18.16 -3.84
N ASP A 252 10.93 -17.89 -4.01
CA ASP A 252 10.06 -18.64 -4.93
C ASP A 252 8.89 -17.78 -5.39
N ALA A 253 9.07 -17.11 -6.51
CA ALA A 253 8.08 -16.21 -7.12
C ALA A 253 6.79 -16.91 -7.57
N SER A 254 6.73 -18.24 -7.57
CA SER A 254 5.52 -19.01 -7.87
C SER A 254 4.61 -19.23 -6.67
N LYS A 255 5.01 -18.73 -5.49
CA LYS A 255 4.29 -18.94 -4.23
C LYS A 255 4.11 -17.64 -3.45
N PHE A 256 3.00 -17.54 -2.75
CA PHE A 256 2.69 -16.43 -1.86
C PHE A 256 2.06 -16.90 -0.55
N VAL A 257 2.18 -16.09 0.46
CA VAL A 257 1.54 -16.25 1.76
C VAL A 257 0.33 -15.33 1.83
N MET A 258 -0.76 -15.84 2.35
CA MET A 258 -2.00 -15.11 2.62
C MET A 258 -2.40 -15.32 4.08
N GLN A 259 -2.99 -14.31 4.70
CA GLN A 259 -3.60 -14.42 6.02
C GLN A 259 -5.12 -14.59 5.87
N SER A 260 -5.71 -15.42 6.74
CA SER A 260 -7.15 -15.65 6.76
C SER A 260 -7.60 -16.14 8.14
N ARG A 261 -8.85 -15.79 8.50
CA ARG A 261 -9.53 -16.25 9.72
C ARG A 261 -10.46 -17.43 9.50
N ARG A 262 -10.32 -18.15 8.40
CA ARG A 262 -11.23 -19.25 7.97
C ARG A 262 -11.40 -20.37 8.98
N ASP A 263 -10.46 -20.56 9.90
CA ASP A 263 -10.52 -21.58 10.97
C ASP A 263 -10.81 -20.99 12.36
N GLY A 264 -11.22 -19.71 12.43
CA GLY A 264 -11.59 -19.00 13.65
C GLY A 264 -10.53 -18.04 14.19
N TYR A 265 -9.26 -18.18 13.76
CA TYR A 265 -8.14 -17.31 14.13
C TYR A 265 -7.36 -16.87 12.90
N ASN A 266 -6.66 -15.74 12.99
CA ASN A 266 -5.83 -15.26 11.89
C ASN A 266 -4.56 -16.10 11.77
N HIS A 267 -4.40 -16.81 10.63
CA HIS A 267 -3.27 -17.69 10.36
C HIS A 267 -2.67 -17.48 8.97
N PHE A 268 -1.43 -17.92 8.79
CA PHE A 268 -0.76 -17.95 7.48
C PHE A 268 -1.11 -19.20 6.70
N TYR A 269 -1.40 -19.02 5.42
CA TYR A 269 -1.64 -20.06 4.43
C TYR A 269 -0.73 -19.85 3.23
N LEU A 270 -0.08 -20.92 2.77
CA LEU A 270 0.77 -20.92 1.58
C LEU A 270 -0.03 -21.34 0.36
N PHE A 271 0.06 -20.55 -0.69
CA PHE A 271 -0.56 -20.78 -1.99
C PHE A 271 0.47 -20.75 -3.12
N ASP A 272 0.17 -21.40 -4.23
CA ASP A 272 0.83 -21.13 -5.50
C ASP A 272 0.04 -20.09 -6.33
N THR A 273 0.66 -19.61 -7.42
CA THR A 273 0.07 -18.60 -8.31
C THR A 273 -1.11 -19.10 -9.14
N THR A 274 -1.43 -20.40 -9.07
CA THR A 274 -2.67 -20.95 -9.66
C THR A 274 -3.87 -20.86 -8.73
N GLY A 275 -3.63 -20.49 -7.45
CA GLY A 275 -4.66 -20.43 -6.40
C GLY A 275 -4.79 -21.72 -5.60
N LYS A 276 -3.89 -22.70 -5.82
CA LYS A 276 -3.89 -23.92 -5.02
C LYS A 276 -3.27 -23.65 -3.65
N GLN A 277 -4.02 -23.95 -2.59
CA GLN A 277 -3.46 -23.97 -1.22
C GLN A 277 -2.50 -25.15 -1.08
N LEU A 278 -1.26 -24.87 -0.67
CA LEU A 278 -0.21 -25.87 -0.48
C LEU A 278 -0.11 -26.29 1.00
N ALA A 279 -0.26 -25.35 1.93
CA ALA A 279 -0.18 -25.61 3.36
C ALA A 279 -0.91 -24.54 4.19
N GLN A 280 -1.29 -24.90 5.42
CA GLN A 280 -1.53 -23.97 6.52
C GLN A 280 -0.24 -23.93 7.34
N LEU A 281 0.40 -22.77 7.44
CA LEU A 281 1.72 -22.61 8.06
C LEU A 281 1.64 -22.42 9.57
N THR A 282 0.60 -21.72 10.06
CA THR A 282 0.35 -21.55 11.50
C THR A 282 -1.03 -22.08 11.85
N LYS A 283 -1.19 -22.66 13.04
CA LYS A 283 -2.44 -23.28 13.48
C LYS A 283 -2.54 -23.28 15.00
N GLY A 284 -3.74 -23.05 15.53
CA GLY A 284 -3.98 -23.08 16.98
C GLY A 284 -5.00 -22.04 17.40
N SER A 285 -5.26 -21.93 18.71
CA SER A 285 -6.20 -20.95 19.27
C SER A 285 -5.47 -19.64 19.59
N PHE A 286 -4.86 -19.03 18.57
CA PHE A 286 -4.13 -17.76 18.68
C PHE A 286 -4.21 -16.96 17.38
N GLU A 287 -3.88 -15.67 17.46
CA GLU A 287 -3.85 -14.75 16.33
C GLU A 287 -2.39 -14.51 15.88
N VAL A 288 -2.15 -14.60 14.59
CA VAL A 288 -1.03 -13.88 13.97
C VAL A 288 -1.39 -12.39 13.99
N ILE A 289 -0.60 -11.61 14.72
CA ILE A 289 -0.84 -10.17 14.91
C ILE A 289 -0.23 -9.35 13.80
N ASP A 290 1.03 -9.67 13.43
CA ASP A 290 1.74 -8.90 12.40
C ASP A 290 2.74 -9.78 11.65
N PHE A 291 2.84 -9.55 10.33
CA PHE A 291 3.87 -10.12 9.47
C PHE A 291 5.07 -9.15 9.43
N LEU A 292 6.22 -9.57 9.93
CA LEU A 292 7.42 -8.73 10.01
C LEU A 292 8.36 -8.87 8.81
N GLY A 293 8.28 -9.99 8.09
CA GLY A 293 9.10 -10.24 6.93
C GLY A 293 9.54 -11.68 6.76
N PHE A 294 10.49 -11.88 5.87
CA PHE A 294 11.10 -13.17 5.61
C PHE A 294 12.57 -13.21 6.07
N ASN A 295 12.98 -14.35 6.59
CA ASN A 295 14.40 -14.71 6.72
C ASN A 295 14.77 -15.62 5.54
N GLU A 296 15.48 -15.08 4.55
CA GLU A 296 15.84 -15.80 3.34
C GLU A 296 16.85 -16.95 3.58
N GLN A 297 17.70 -16.82 4.59
CA GLN A 297 18.69 -17.84 4.93
C GLN A 297 18.03 -19.10 5.47
N THR A 298 17.03 -18.93 6.34
CA THR A 298 16.30 -20.06 6.94
C THR A 298 15.01 -20.40 6.17
N LYS A 299 14.66 -19.61 5.15
CA LYS A 299 13.40 -19.70 4.38
C LYS A 299 12.17 -19.70 5.27
N SER A 300 12.16 -18.82 6.27
CA SER A 300 11.08 -18.71 7.27
C SER A 300 10.39 -17.35 7.23
N ILE A 301 9.15 -17.35 7.69
CA ILE A 301 8.39 -16.13 7.98
C ILE A 301 8.72 -15.71 9.41
N VAL A 302 8.95 -14.42 9.64
CA VAL A 302 9.09 -13.81 10.96
C VAL A 302 7.83 -13.02 11.26
N TYR A 303 7.20 -13.27 12.40
CA TYR A 303 5.90 -12.69 12.74
C TYR A 303 5.69 -12.48 14.23
N LEU A 304 4.74 -11.62 14.58
CA LEU A 304 4.21 -11.49 15.94
C LEU A 304 2.93 -12.31 16.09
N ALA A 305 2.78 -12.96 17.23
CA ALA A 305 1.57 -13.68 17.59
C ALA A 305 1.33 -13.64 19.10
N ASN A 306 0.08 -13.94 19.50
CA ASN A 306 -0.32 -14.03 20.90
C ASN A 306 -0.49 -15.48 21.38
N GLU A 307 0.27 -16.43 20.83
CA GLU A 307 0.15 -17.87 21.08
C GLU A 307 0.23 -18.27 22.56
N GLN A 308 1.12 -17.62 23.33
CA GLN A 308 1.29 -17.95 24.75
C GLN A 308 0.26 -17.28 25.66
N SER A 309 -0.33 -16.17 25.23
CA SER A 309 -1.30 -15.41 26.03
C SER A 309 -2.00 -14.35 25.17
N PRO A 310 -3.32 -14.18 25.29
CA PRO A 310 -4.07 -13.18 24.52
C PRO A 310 -3.58 -11.74 24.70
N VAL A 311 -2.86 -11.45 25.78
CA VAL A 311 -2.37 -10.09 26.10
C VAL A 311 -0.85 -9.94 25.90
N ARG A 312 -0.17 -10.93 25.35
CA ARG A 312 1.28 -10.87 25.07
C ARG A 312 1.55 -11.18 23.61
N HIS A 313 2.26 -10.28 22.95
CA HIS A 313 2.73 -10.46 21.59
C HIS A 313 4.21 -10.85 21.63
N ASN A 314 4.52 -12.03 21.13
CA ASN A 314 5.89 -12.53 21.05
C ASN A 314 6.31 -12.72 19.60
N LEU A 315 7.62 -12.76 19.38
CA LEU A 315 8.22 -13.00 18.07
C LEU A 315 8.31 -14.52 17.82
N TYR A 316 7.89 -14.93 16.64
CA TYR A 316 7.91 -16.32 16.16
C TYR A 316 8.49 -16.42 14.77
N THR A 317 8.88 -17.63 14.40
CA THR A 317 9.24 -18.01 13.03
C THR A 317 8.53 -19.30 12.64
N VAL A 318 8.16 -19.40 11.35
CA VAL A 318 7.60 -20.62 10.74
C VAL A 318 8.22 -20.84 9.36
N ASN A 319 8.54 -22.12 9.05
CA ASN A 319 9.11 -22.55 7.76
C ASN A 319 8.05 -23.09 6.83
#